data_c8efb5019873e7b2012b6d51d45db7bc
#
_entry.id   c8efb5019873e7b2012b6d51d45db7bc
#
_cell.length_a   1.000
_cell.length_b   1.000
_cell.length_c   1.000
_cell.angle_alpha   90.00
_cell.angle_beta   90.00
_cell.angle_gamma   90.00
#
_symmetry.space_group_name_H-M   'P 1'
#
loop_
_entity.id
_entity.type
_entity.pdbx_description
1 polymer ?
#
loop_
_entity_poly.entity_id
_entity_poly.type
_entity_poly.pdbx_seq_one_letter_code
_entity_poly.pdbx_strand_id
1 'polypeptide(L)'
;AEDILPLFLEDLEKGCAKHIYTSEEWPDIKKTPVPLWSLIDMKKYQSTTIQYSRGCPFDCEFCDIIILNGNRPRTKDKSQIVAELDALYDMGWRGGVFFVDDNFIGNKRKLKSETLPAIIKWTEDKKHPFSFFTEASINLADDEELMGLMGEAGFDMVFVGIESPNEESLVECNKLPNKNRDLLASVKKIQHYGLQVQGGFIVGFDSDPLSIFKSQIDFIQKSGIVTAMVGVLMAPPQTRLYQRLKEENRLLPKGSGDNTDGSTNFIPKMGRETLARGYKHVVDTIYAPKQYYERIKTFLREYKPGNKGKLKVSLLDLIALIRSTWVLGFKEKGRIHYWKLVVWTLLKKPKFFPLSMMLIIQGFHFRKVAEKIR
;
A
#
# COMPACT_ATOMS: atom_id res chain seq x y z
N ALA A 1 21.53 -5.78 -7.12
CA ALA A 1 21.83 -5.96 -8.57
C ALA A 1 22.96 -5.03 -9.03
N GLU A 2 23.01 -3.80 -8.52
CA GLU A 2 23.87 -2.72 -9.05
C GLU A 2 25.36 -3.09 -9.07
N ASP A 3 25.86 -3.71 -8.00
CA ASP A 3 27.27 -4.09 -7.88
C ASP A 3 27.54 -5.56 -8.30
N ILE A 4 26.51 -6.40 -8.38
CA ILE A 4 26.62 -7.84 -8.66
C ILE A 4 26.38 -8.16 -10.15
N LEU A 5 25.44 -7.48 -10.79
CA LEU A 5 25.10 -7.74 -12.18
C LEU A 5 26.29 -7.54 -13.14
N PRO A 6 27.12 -6.49 -13.01
CA PRO A 6 28.31 -6.35 -13.84
C PRO A 6 29.27 -7.55 -13.73
N LEU A 7 29.51 -8.03 -12.51
CA LEU A 7 30.37 -9.20 -12.27
C LEU A 7 29.81 -10.47 -12.92
N PHE A 8 28.50 -10.66 -12.84
CA PHE A 8 27.83 -11.78 -13.50
C PHE A 8 28.00 -11.70 -15.05
N LEU A 9 27.80 -10.51 -15.62
CA LEU A 9 27.92 -10.31 -17.07
C LEU A 9 29.34 -10.56 -17.55
N GLU A 10 30.36 -10.08 -16.84
CA GLU A 10 31.76 -10.34 -17.15
C GLU A 10 32.10 -11.86 -17.11
N ASP A 11 31.64 -12.54 -16.05
CA ASP A 11 31.86 -13.99 -15.94
C ASP A 11 31.10 -14.77 -17.02
N LEU A 12 29.90 -14.29 -17.39
CA LEU A 12 29.12 -14.89 -18.48
C LEU A 12 29.84 -14.78 -19.83
N GLU A 13 30.39 -13.60 -20.16
CA GLU A 13 31.16 -13.37 -21.37
C GLU A 13 32.42 -14.26 -21.42
N LYS A 14 33.04 -14.51 -20.28
CA LYS A 14 34.22 -15.39 -20.14
C LYS A 14 33.86 -16.88 -20.09
N GLY A 15 32.58 -17.24 -20.11
CA GLY A 15 32.09 -18.62 -20.01
C GLY A 15 32.31 -19.27 -18.62
N CYS A 16 32.50 -18.48 -17.57
CA CYS A 16 32.77 -18.93 -16.20
C CYS A 16 31.72 -18.45 -15.17
N ALA A 17 30.50 -18.19 -15.61
CA ALA A 17 29.41 -17.72 -14.74
C ALA A 17 29.16 -18.68 -13.56
N LYS A 18 29.08 -18.12 -12.37
CA LYS A 18 28.78 -18.86 -11.14
C LYS A 18 27.28 -19.08 -10.99
N HIS A 19 26.89 -20.11 -10.23
CA HIS A 19 25.48 -20.38 -9.95
C HIS A 19 24.85 -19.32 -9.02
N ILE A 20 25.61 -18.72 -8.09
CA ILE A 20 25.18 -17.73 -7.12
C ILE A 20 26.20 -16.61 -7.04
N TYR A 21 25.71 -15.37 -7.05
CA TYR A 21 26.48 -14.15 -6.78
C TYR A 21 25.88 -13.46 -5.56
N THR A 22 26.71 -13.17 -4.58
CA THR A 22 26.33 -12.49 -3.35
C THR A 22 27.23 -11.30 -3.05
N SER A 23 26.72 -10.33 -2.32
CA SER A 23 27.47 -9.23 -1.76
C SER A 23 27.27 -9.21 -0.23
N GLU A 24 28.31 -8.92 0.50
CA GLU A 24 28.24 -8.75 1.95
C GLU A 24 27.64 -7.40 2.36
N GLU A 25 27.70 -6.43 1.45
CA GLU A 25 27.17 -5.08 1.68
C GLU A 25 25.98 -4.78 0.79
N TRP A 26 25.06 -3.97 1.29
CA TRP A 26 23.97 -3.44 0.45
C TRP A 26 24.51 -2.37 -0.50
N PRO A 27 24.18 -2.44 -1.79
CA PRO A 27 24.67 -1.49 -2.78
C PRO A 27 24.23 -0.06 -2.46
N ASP A 28 25.07 0.91 -2.84
CA ASP A 28 24.71 2.32 -2.73
C ASP A 28 23.63 2.67 -3.76
N ILE A 29 22.44 3.01 -3.26
CA ILE A 29 21.28 3.33 -4.10
C ILE A 29 21.52 4.58 -4.99
N LYS A 30 22.50 5.42 -4.65
CA LYS A 30 22.87 6.58 -5.45
C LYS A 30 23.54 6.22 -6.77
N LYS A 31 24.04 4.99 -6.89
CA LYS A 31 24.57 4.45 -8.15
C LYS A 31 23.50 3.96 -9.14
N THR A 32 22.22 3.89 -8.69
CA THR A 32 21.14 3.43 -9.57
C THR A 32 20.94 4.39 -10.73
N PRO A 33 20.98 3.93 -11.99
CA PRO A 33 20.66 4.75 -13.15
C PRO A 33 19.17 5.09 -13.20
N VAL A 34 18.81 6.11 -13.97
CA VAL A 34 17.42 6.35 -14.34
C VAL A 34 16.90 5.12 -15.09
N PRO A 35 15.74 4.56 -14.72
CA PRO A 35 15.19 3.40 -15.39
C PRO A 35 14.94 3.65 -16.89
N LEU A 36 15.23 2.65 -17.72
CA LEU A 36 15.08 2.75 -19.17
C LEU A 36 13.60 2.50 -19.56
N TRP A 37 12.76 3.48 -19.30
CA TRP A 37 11.31 3.41 -19.53
C TRP A 37 10.92 3.13 -20.99
N SER A 38 11.80 3.42 -21.95
CA SER A 38 11.56 3.16 -23.37
C SER A 38 11.43 1.67 -23.73
N LEU A 39 11.81 0.77 -22.83
CA LEU A 39 11.69 -0.68 -23.01
C LEU A 39 10.26 -1.20 -22.77
N ILE A 40 9.37 -0.37 -22.19
CA ILE A 40 8.01 -0.79 -21.89
C ILE A 40 6.97 0.04 -22.63
N ASP A 41 5.83 -0.59 -22.95
CA ASP A 41 4.68 0.12 -23.48
C ASP A 41 3.88 0.74 -22.33
N MET A 42 4.10 2.02 -22.06
CA MET A 42 3.47 2.76 -20.95
C MET A 42 1.95 2.74 -21.01
N LYS A 43 1.31 2.56 -22.18
CA LYS A 43 -0.15 2.52 -22.34
C LYS A 43 -0.78 1.27 -21.70
N LYS A 44 0.01 0.25 -21.41
CA LYS A 44 -0.45 -0.97 -20.77
C LYS A 44 -0.46 -0.90 -19.24
N TYR A 45 0.05 0.19 -18.67
CA TYR A 45 0.17 0.36 -17.22
C TYR A 45 -0.78 1.44 -16.71
N GLN A 46 -1.36 1.19 -15.55
CA GLN A 46 -2.22 2.16 -14.86
C GLN A 46 -1.39 3.17 -14.04
N SER A 47 -0.24 2.73 -13.53
CA SER A 47 0.72 3.54 -12.81
C SER A 47 2.14 3.12 -13.16
N THR A 48 3.09 4.02 -12.96
CA THR A 48 4.52 3.73 -13.02
C THR A 48 5.11 3.71 -11.63
N THR A 49 6.37 3.31 -11.51
CA THR A 49 7.04 3.21 -10.22
C THR A 49 8.39 3.92 -10.26
N ILE A 50 8.72 4.63 -9.19
CA ILE A 50 10.08 5.10 -8.89
C ILE A 50 10.43 4.70 -7.45
N GLN A 51 11.71 4.75 -7.10
CA GLN A 51 12.16 4.40 -5.77
C GLN A 51 13.03 5.51 -5.19
N TYR A 52 12.67 6.01 -4.00
CA TYR A 52 13.47 6.98 -3.27
C TYR A 52 14.44 6.33 -2.30
N SER A 53 13.98 5.31 -1.55
CA SER A 53 14.79 4.67 -0.51
C SER A 53 14.64 3.14 -0.51
N ARG A 54 15.61 2.47 0.12
CA ARG A 54 15.58 1.05 0.48
C ARG A 54 15.92 0.88 1.95
N GLY A 55 15.22 -0.04 2.61
CA GLY A 55 15.38 -0.36 4.02
C GLY A 55 14.35 0.33 4.90
N CYS A 56 14.08 -0.31 6.05
CA CYS A 56 13.07 0.14 6.99
C CYS A 56 13.68 0.21 8.41
N PRO A 57 13.47 1.29 9.18
CA PRO A 57 14.07 1.42 10.51
C PRO A 57 13.40 0.53 11.57
N PHE A 58 12.32 -0.15 11.21
CA PHE A 58 11.57 -1.03 12.11
C PHE A 58 11.95 -2.49 11.91
N ASP A 59 11.81 -3.28 12.99
CA ASP A 59 12.16 -4.68 13.04
C ASP A 59 10.91 -5.51 13.41
N CYS A 60 9.94 -5.58 12.50
CA CYS A 60 8.75 -6.40 12.66
C CYS A 60 9.13 -7.89 12.49
N GLU A 61 8.62 -8.77 13.37
CA GLU A 61 9.02 -10.17 13.43
C GLU A 61 8.76 -10.95 12.14
N PHE A 62 7.67 -10.61 11.43
CA PHE A 62 7.23 -11.28 10.20
C PHE A 62 7.84 -10.69 8.91
N CYS A 63 8.55 -9.55 9.01
CA CYS A 63 8.97 -8.78 7.83
C CYS A 63 10.38 -9.17 7.37
N ASP A 64 10.53 -9.43 6.08
CA ASP A 64 11.82 -9.77 5.44
C ASP A 64 12.59 -8.55 4.91
N ILE A 65 12.00 -7.37 4.93
CA ILE A 65 12.60 -6.15 4.37
C ILE A 65 13.96 -5.84 4.99
N ILE A 66 14.10 -6.00 6.31
CA ILE A 66 15.40 -5.73 6.96
C ILE A 66 16.48 -6.73 6.56
N ILE A 67 16.07 -7.93 6.16
CA ILE A 67 16.97 -8.98 5.66
C ILE A 67 17.41 -8.64 4.24
N LEU A 68 16.48 -8.20 3.40
CA LEU A 68 16.70 -7.88 1.99
C LEU A 68 17.36 -6.52 1.79
N ASN A 69 16.92 -5.50 2.53
CA ASN A 69 17.27 -4.10 2.30
C ASN A 69 17.96 -3.42 3.49
N GLY A 70 18.11 -4.10 4.63
CA GLY A 70 18.72 -3.56 5.84
C GLY A 70 17.79 -2.69 6.69
N ASN A 71 18.23 -2.41 7.93
CA ASN A 71 17.47 -1.63 8.91
C ASN A 71 17.79 -0.12 8.89
N ARG A 72 18.64 0.33 7.98
CA ARG A 72 18.97 1.76 7.78
C ARG A 72 18.46 2.22 6.43
N PRO A 73 17.48 3.14 6.37
CA PRO A 73 16.98 3.68 5.11
C PRO A 73 18.09 4.38 4.33
N ARG A 74 18.46 3.83 3.18
CA ARG A 74 19.40 4.42 2.22
C ARG A 74 18.60 5.14 1.16
N THR A 75 18.95 6.40 0.87
CA THR A 75 18.13 7.27 0.02
C THR A 75 18.89 7.73 -1.19
N LYS A 76 18.21 7.87 -2.31
CA LYS A 76 18.68 8.65 -3.45
C LYS A 76 18.81 10.12 -3.10
N ASP A 77 19.53 10.84 -3.92
CA ASP A 77 19.59 12.30 -3.83
C ASP A 77 18.42 12.93 -4.58
N LYS A 78 18.03 14.15 -4.20
CA LYS A 78 16.91 14.86 -4.81
C LYS A 78 17.05 15.02 -6.33
N SER A 79 18.27 15.20 -6.84
CA SER A 79 18.54 15.31 -8.27
C SER A 79 18.23 14.02 -9.03
N GLN A 80 18.48 12.84 -8.44
CA GLN A 80 18.13 11.57 -9.05
C GLN A 80 16.60 11.39 -9.15
N ILE A 81 15.88 11.76 -8.08
CA ILE A 81 14.40 11.70 -8.08
C ILE A 81 13.84 12.62 -9.16
N VAL A 82 14.33 13.87 -9.24
CA VAL A 82 13.90 14.80 -10.28
C VAL A 82 14.19 14.27 -11.68
N ALA A 83 15.39 13.68 -11.90
CA ALA A 83 15.75 13.08 -13.19
C ALA A 83 14.84 11.92 -13.59
N GLU A 84 14.43 11.06 -12.64
CA GLU A 84 13.47 9.98 -12.90
C GLU A 84 12.08 10.52 -13.23
N LEU A 85 11.63 11.58 -12.53
CA LEU A 85 10.36 12.25 -12.82
C LEU A 85 10.38 12.95 -14.19
N ASP A 86 11.48 13.62 -14.55
CA ASP A 86 11.65 14.23 -15.87
C ASP A 86 11.62 13.17 -16.98
N ALA A 87 12.30 12.04 -16.82
CA ALA A 87 12.29 10.95 -17.78
C ALA A 87 10.87 10.41 -18.03
N LEU A 88 10.06 10.23 -16.99
CA LEU A 88 8.65 9.84 -17.12
C LEU A 88 7.83 10.93 -17.81
N TYR A 89 8.06 12.19 -17.45
CA TYR A 89 7.35 13.33 -18.02
C TYR A 89 7.63 13.48 -19.52
N ASP A 90 8.89 13.36 -19.93
CA ASP A 90 9.35 13.50 -21.30
C ASP A 90 8.85 12.37 -22.21
N MET A 91 8.65 11.18 -21.64
CA MET A 91 7.98 10.06 -22.32
C MET A 91 6.46 10.22 -22.45
N GLY A 92 5.89 11.31 -21.95
CA GLY A 92 4.46 11.61 -22.07
C GLY A 92 3.60 11.00 -20.95
N TRP A 93 4.18 10.40 -19.90
CA TRP A 93 3.40 9.90 -18.76
C TRP A 93 2.65 11.05 -18.07
N ARG A 94 1.39 10.82 -17.71
CA ARG A 94 0.52 11.82 -17.03
C ARG A 94 -0.45 11.14 -16.07
N GLY A 95 0.02 10.12 -15.37
CA GLY A 95 -0.78 9.30 -14.46
C GLY A 95 -0.19 9.19 -13.05
N GLY A 96 -0.62 8.16 -12.32
CA GLY A 96 -0.11 7.86 -10.99
C GLY A 96 1.34 7.36 -11.02
N VAL A 97 2.14 7.78 -10.03
CA VAL A 97 3.50 7.31 -9.83
C VAL A 97 3.64 6.78 -8.40
N PHE A 98 3.96 5.52 -8.29
CA PHE A 98 4.18 4.83 -7.01
C PHE A 98 5.64 4.96 -6.59
N PHE A 99 5.88 5.54 -5.43
CA PHE A 99 7.16 5.46 -4.76
C PHE A 99 7.23 4.12 -4.02
N VAL A 100 7.94 3.15 -4.62
CA VAL A 100 8.02 1.75 -4.15
C VAL A 100 9.02 1.58 -3.00
N ASP A 101 8.89 2.40 -1.99
CA ASP A 101 9.76 2.41 -0.82
C ASP A 101 9.19 1.47 0.25
N ASP A 102 10.04 0.69 0.92
CA ASP A 102 9.64 -0.16 2.06
C ASP A 102 9.01 0.65 3.20
N ASN A 103 9.45 1.88 3.37
CA ASN A 103 8.88 2.91 4.23
C ASN A 103 9.40 4.28 3.77
N PHE A 104 8.62 4.98 2.99
CA PHE A 104 8.99 6.27 2.39
C PHE A 104 9.48 7.30 3.42
N ILE A 105 8.88 7.29 4.60
CA ILE A 105 9.18 8.21 5.69
C ILE A 105 10.31 7.71 6.61
N GLY A 106 11.06 6.69 6.21
CA GLY A 106 12.15 6.11 7.00
C GLY A 106 13.24 7.11 7.39
N ASN A 107 13.49 8.12 6.54
CA ASN A 107 14.39 9.26 6.82
C ASN A 107 13.63 10.59 6.72
N LYS A 108 12.77 10.88 7.71
CA LYS A 108 11.93 12.09 7.74
C LYS A 108 12.72 13.38 7.58
N ARG A 109 13.93 13.48 8.18
CA ARG A 109 14.75 14.69 8.14
C ARG A 109 15.14 15.03 6.70
N LYS A 110 15.77 14.11 5.99
CA LYS A 110 16.20 14.33 4.60
C LYS A 110 15.00 14.52 3.66
N LEU A 111 13.93 13.78 3.91
CA LEU A 111 12.70 13.88 3.12
C LEU A 111 12.11 15.31 3.20
N LYS A 112 12.00 15.88 4.41
CA LYS A 112 11.48 17.25 4.61
C LYS A 112 12.41 18.34 4.13
N SER A 113 13.72 18.20 4.37
CA SER A 113 14.67 19.30 4.07
C SER A 113 15.14 19.35 2.61
N GLU A 114 15.06 18.23 1.87
CA GLU A 114 15.66 18.15 0.54
C GLU A 114 14.70 17.60 -0.52
N THR A 115 14.13 16.41 -0.29
CA THR A 115 13.45 15.64 -1.35
C THR A 115 12.06 16.20 -1.66
N LEU A 116 11.21 16.38 -0.65
CA LEU A 116 9.86 16.94 -0.85
C LEU A 116 9.90 18.36 -1.41
N PRO A 117 10.75 19.30 -0.90
CA PRO A 117 10.88 20.61 -1.51
C PRO A 117 11.27 20.56 -3.00
N ALA A 118 12.16 19.63 -3.39
CA ALA A 118 12.53 19.47 -4.80
C ALA A 118 11.37 18.92 -5.65
N ILE A 119 10.60 17.94 -5.12
CA ILE A 119 9.41 17.41 -5.80
C ILE A 119 8.32 18.48 -5.93
N ILE A 120 8.08 19.27 -4.87
CA ILE A 120 7.11 20.38 -4.88
C ILE A 120 7.44 21.35 -6.00
N LYS A 121 8.68 21.85 -6.03
CA LYS A 121 9.14 22.78 -7.08
C LYS A 121 8.94 22.16 -8.46
N TRP A 122 9.38 20.91 -8.67
CA TRP A 122 9.24 20.22 -9.94
C TRP A 122 7.77 20.10 -10.36
N THR A 123 6.90 19.73 -9.42
CA THR A 123 5.47 19.54 -9.66
C THR A 123 4.78 20.85 -10.04
N GLU A 124 5.15 21.96 -9.40
CA GLU A 124 4.66 23.30 -9.73
C GLU A 124 5.14 23.73 -11.12
N ASP A 125 6.44 23.61 -11.41
CA ASP A 125 7.04 23.95 -12.72
C ASP A 125 6.37 23.18 -13.88
N LYS A 126 6.03 21.91 -13.67
CA LYS A 126 5.37 21.03 -14.65
C LYS A 126 3.83 21.08 -14.58
N LYS A 127 3.21 21.93 -13.74
CA LYS A 127 1.75 22.11 -13.59
C LYS A 127 1.02 20.83 -13.13
N HIS A 128 1.57 20.16 -12.11
CA HIS A 128 1.01 18.98 -11.47
C HIS A 128 0.65 17.84 -12.46
N PRO A 129 1.64 17.27 -13.17
CA PRO A 129 1.39 16.26 -14.19
C PRO A 129 1.06 14.89 -13.61
N PHE A 130 1.50 14.60 -12.38
CA PHE A 130 1.38 13.30 -11.72
C PHE A 130 0.58 13.40 -10.43
N SER A 131 0.03 12.27 -10.00
CA SER A 131 -0.33 12.01 -8.61
C SER A 131 0.62 10.98 -8.03
N PHE A 132 0.98 11.15 -6.76
CA PHE A 132 1.94 10.26 -6.08
C PHE A 132 1.26 9.44 -5.01
N PHE A 133 1.74 8.21 -4.83
CA PHE A 133 1.38 7.38 -3.71
C PHE A 133 2.58 6.54 -3.26
N THR A 134 2.56 6.09 -1.99
CA THR A 134 3.69 5.39 -1.38
C THR A 134 3.25 4.54 -0.19
N GLU A 135 4.20 3.83 0.40
CA GLU A 135 4.03 3.11 1.67
C GLU A 135 4.67 3.90 2.82
N ALA A 136 3.98 3.97 3.93
CA ALA A 136 4.46 4.67 5.12
C ALA A 136 3.99 3.99 6.41
N SER A 137 4.79 4.06 7.45
CA SER A 137 4.37 3.67 8.79
C SER A 137 3.39 4.66 9.40
N ILE A 138 2.52 4.19 10.32
CA ILE A 138 1.43 4.98 10.92
C ILE A 138 1.91 6.24 11.67
N ASN A 139 3.17 6.27 12.12
CA ASN A 139 3.77 7.44 12.75
C ASN A 139 3.98 8.63 11.80
N LEU A 140 3.54 8.53 10.55
CA LEU A 140 3.29 9.67 9.68
C LEU A 140 2.30 10.64 10.33
N ALA A 141 1.29 10.15 11.04
CA ALA A 141 0.30 10.94 11.75
C ALA A 141 0.88 11.90 12.82
N ASP A 142 2.12 11.66 13.27
CA ASP A 142 2.79 12.48 14.28
C ASP A 142 3.47 13.73 13.70
N ASP A 143 3.60 13.82 12.37
CA ASP A 143 4.39 14.86 11.68
C ASP A 143 3.48 15.63 10.70
N GLU A 144 2.83 16.67 11.20
CA GLU A 144 1.89 17.49 10.42
C GLU A 144 2.59 18.24 9.27
N GLU A 145 3.81 18.72 9.51
CA GLU A 145 4.63 19.35 8.49
C GLU A 145 4.92 18.37 7.32
N LEU A 146 5.30 17.14 7.66
CA LEU A 146 5.58 16.11 6.65
C LEU A 146 4.33 15.78 5.83
N MET A 147 3.17 15.61 6.49
CA MET A 147 1.89 15.37 5.78
C MET A 147 1.52 16.55 4.87
N GLY A 148 1.74 17.78 5.33
CA GLY A 148 1.53 18.99 4.52
C GLY A 148 2.42 18.99 3.27
N LEU A 149 3.73 18.81 3.44
CA LEU A 149 4.69 18.75 2.33
C LEU A 149 4.39 17.60 1.34
N MET A 150 3.97 16.44 1.83
CA MET A 150 3.53 15.34 0.96
C MET A 150 2.33 15.75 0.11
N GLY A 151 1.32 16.40 0.73
CA GLY A 151 0.16 16.92 0.01
C GLY A 151 0.53 17.95 -1.06
N GLU A 152 1.41 18.90 -0.75
CA GLU A 152 1.92 19.92 -1.68
C GLU A 152 2.71 19.29 -2.82
N ALA A 153 3.53 18.28 -2.54
CA ALA A 153 4.26 17.52 -3.56
C ALA A 153 3.35 16.74 -4.52
N GLY A 154 2.08 16.54 -4.17
CA GLY A 154 1.11 15.82 -4.99
C GLY A 154 0.86 14.38 -4.57
N PHE A 155 1.28 13.98 -3.37
CA PHE A 155 0.85 12.70 -2.80
C PHE A 155 -0.63 12.78 -2.43
N ASP A 156 -1.39 11.74 -2.80
CA ASP A 156 -2.82 11.64 -2.51
C ASP A 156 -3.21 10.36 -1.80
N MET A 157 -2.30 9.42 -1.70
CA MET A 157 -2.57 8.14 -1.09
C MET A 157 -1.32 7.59 -0.41
N VAL A 158 -1.54 6.93 0.73
CA VAL A 158 -0.50 6.18 1.44
C VAL A 158 -1.03 4.80 1.82
N PHE A 159 -0.23 3.77 1.60
CA PHE A 159 -0.47 2.45 2.16
C PHE A 159 0.17 2.40 3.55
N VAL A 160 -0.59 1.95 4.54
CA VAL A 160 -0.15 1.88 5.94
C VAL A 160 -0.39 0.49 6.50
N GLY A 161 0.66 -0.15 6.96
CA GLY A 161 0.56 -1.40 7.72
C GLY A 161 -0.05 -1.15 9.09
N ILE A 162 -1.36 -1.40 9.23
CA ILE A 162 -2.08 -1.38 10.51
C ILE A 162 -1.85 -2.68 11.25
N GLU A 163 -1.78 -3.79 10.54
CA GLU A 163 -1.64 -5.18 10.92
C GLU A 163 -2.82 -5.67 11.77
N SER A 164 -2.96 -5.17 13.00
CA SER A 164 -4.01 -5.61 13.91
C SER A 164 -4.53 -4.45 14.77
N PRO A 165 -5.83 -4.42 15.10
CA PRO A 165 -6.36 -3.54 16.14
C PRO A 165 -6.12 -4.10 17.56
N ASN A 166 -5.52 -5.29 17.70
CA ASN A 166 -5.20 -5.93 18.97
C ASN A 166 -3.77 -5.56 19.41
N GLU A 167 -3.65 -4.90 20.56
CA GLU A 167 -2.36 -4.44 21.09
C GLU A 167 -1.39 -5.61 21.35
N GLU A 168 -1.89 -6.74 21.87
CA GLU A 168 -1.07 -7.91 22.17
C GLU A 168 -0.42 -8.48 20.89
N SER A 169 -1.16 -8.51 19.77
CA SER A 169 -0.63 -8.94 18.48
C SER A 169 0.42 -7.98 17.93
N LEU A 170 0.26 -6.67 18.16
CA LEU A 170 1.27 -5.67 17.79
C LEU A 170 2.54 -5.78 18.64
N VAL A 171 2.39 -6.14 19.93
CA VAL A 171 3.53 -6.43 20.82
C VAL A 171 4.25 -7.68 20.36
N GLU A 172 3.51 -8.77 20.11
CA GLU A 172 4.05 -10.04 19.62
C GLU A 172 4.92 -9.85 18.39
N CYS A 173 4.40 -9.17 17.38
CA CYS A 173 5.12 -9.00 16.12
C CYS A 173 6.11 -7.82 16.09
N ASN A 174 6.34 -7.17 17.24
CA ASN A 174 7.24 -6.01 17.36
C ASN A 174 6.91 -4.84 16.41
N LYS A 175 5.61 -4.58 16.17
CA LYS A 175 5.17 -3.44 15.34
C LYS A 175 5.21 -2.13 16.15
N LEU A 176 6.42 -1.67 16.49
CA LEU A 176 6.65 -0.53 17.39
C LEU A 176 5.88 0.74 17.03
N PRO A 177 5.79 1.18 15.74
CA PRO A 177 5.09 2.42 15.42
C PRO A 177 3.59 2.38 15.69
N ASN A 178 3.01 1.18 15.84
CA ASN A 178 1.57 0.98 16.07
C ASN A 178 1.21 0.83 17.57
N LYS A 179 2.20 0.49 18.41
CA LYS A 179 2.01 0.24 19.84
C LYS A 179 1.63 1.51 20.62
N ASN A 180 0.79 1.35 21.64
CA ASN A 180 0.35 2.45 22.53
C ASN A 180 -0.21 3.66 21.77
N ARG A 181 -0.93 3.42 20.68
CA ARG A 181 -1.41 4.44 19.76
C ARG A 181 -2.91 4.30 19.51
N ASP A 182 -3.62 5.42 19.50
CA ASP A 182 -4.94 5.46 18.87
C ASP A 182 -4.77 5.39 17.34
N LEU A 183 -4.80 4.15 16.82
CA LEU A 183 -4.68 3.88 15.38
C LEU A 183 -5.81 4.51 14.59
N LEU A 184 -7.03 4.54 15.16
CA LEU A 184 -8.21 5.11 14.50
C LEU A 184 -8.04 6.63 14.32
N ALA A 185 -7.66 7.34 15.39
CA ALA A 185 -7.38 8.77 15.33
C ALA A 185 -6.22 9.09 14.37
N SER A 186 -5.17 8.25 14.37
CA SER A 186 -4.03 8.41 13.47
C SER A 186 -4.43 8.29 11.99
N VAL A 187 -5.22 7.28 11.62
CA VAL A 187 -5.74 7.12 10.26
C VAL A 187 -6.58 8.32 9.85
N LYS A 188 -7.52 8.75 10.70
CA LYS A 188 -8.37 9.92 10.44
C LYS A 188 -7.57 11.21 10.26
N LYS A 189 -6.50 11.38 11.04
CA LYS A 189 -5.60 12.52 10.93
C LYS A 189 -4.89 12.55 9.58
N ILE A 190 -4.34 11.43 9.12
CA ILE A 190 -3.72 11.31 7.80
C ILE A 190 -4.73 11.65 6.69
N GLN A 191 -5.95 11.10 6.78
CA GLN A 191 -7.03 11.39 5.81
C GLN A 191 -7.43 12.87 5.82
N HIS A 192 -7.41 13.52 6.99
CA HIS A 192 -7.70 14.94 7.12
C HIS A 192 -6.65 15.82 6.43
N TYR A 193 -5.39 15.38 6.35
CA TYR A 193 -4.32 16.04 5.60
C TYR A 193 -4.34 15.75 4.09
N GLY A 194 -5.39 15.08 3.58
CA GLY A 194 -5.59 14.87 2.16
C GLY A 194 -4.91 13.64 1.57
N LEU A 195 -4.43 12.75 2.42
CA LEU A 195 -3.84 11.47 2.03
C LEU A 195 -4.87 10.36 2.24
N GLN A 196 -5.34 9.72 1.17
CA GLN A 196 -6.18 8.53 1.30
C GLN A 196 -5.37 7.40 1.90
N VAL A 197 -5.82 6.84 3.03
CA VAL A 197 -5.17 5.68 3.64
C VAL A 197 -5.71 4.40 3.02
N GLN A 198 -4.83 3.59 2.44
CA GLN A 198 -5.04 2.16 2.21
C GLN A 198 -4.41 1.41 3.38
N GLY A 199 -5.06 0.37 3.89
CA GLY A 199 -4.60 -0.33 5.10
C GLY A 199 -4.24 -1.78 4.84
N GLY A 200 -3.06 -2.18 5.32
CA GLY A 200 -2.66 -3.58 5.45
C GLY A 200 -3.06 -4.14 6.81
N PHE A 201 -3.67 -5.31 6.80
CA PHE A 201 -4.15 -6.03 7.98
C PHE A 201 -3.72 -7.49 7.91
N ILE A 202 -3.40 -8.06 9.06
CA ILE A 202 -2.98 -9.46 9.18
C ILE A 202 -3.84 -10.13 10.26
N VAL A 203 -4.27 -11.38 9.99
CA VAL A 203 -4.88 -12.28 10.98
C VAL A 203 -4.02 -13.52 11.14
N GLY A 204 -4.03 -14.10 12.33
CA GLY A 204 -3.32 -15.34 12.62
C GLY A 204 -2.10 -15.20 13.50
N PHE A 205 -1.91 -14.06 14.18
CA PHE A 205 -0.96 -13.92 15.25
C PHE A 205 -1.30 -14.88 16.41
N ASP A 206 -0.29 -15.35 17.14
CA ASP A 206 -0.50 -16.26 18.26
C ASP A 206 -1.31 -15.62 19.41
N SER A 207 -1.24 -14.29 19.54
CA SER A 207 -2.00 -13.49 20.50
C SER A 207 -3.38 -13.06 20.01
N ASP A 208 -3.78 -13.44 18.79
CA ASP A 208 -5.11 -13.10 18.28
C ASP A 208 -6.22 -13.86 19.02
N PRO A 209 -7.13 -13.20 19.73
CA PRO A 209 -8.33 -13.84 20.26
C PRO A 209 -9.32 -14.14 19.10
N LEU A 210 -10.28 -15.04 19.33
CA LEU A 210 -11.31 -15.34 18.32
C LEU A 210 -12.15 -14.11 17.90
N SER A 211 -12.22 -13.10 18.76
CA SER A 211 -12.88 -11.82 18.47
C SER A 211 -12.13 -10.94 17.47
N ILE A 212 -10.88 -11.30 17.09
CA ILE A 212 -10.04 -10.50 16.20
C ILE A 212 -10.71 -10.20 14.86
N PHE A 213 -11.40 -11.19 14.30
CA PHE A 213 -12.10 -11.04 13.02
C PHE A 213 -13.15 -9.93 13.08
N LYS A 214 -13.93 -9.90 14.16
CA LYS A 214 -14.92 -8.83 14.38
C LYS A 214 -14.23 -7.49 14.64
N SER A 215 -13.17 -7.49 15.45
CA SER A 215 -12.44 -6.27 15.79
C SER A 215 -11.81 -5.63 14.54
N GLN A 216 -11.27 -6.42 13.61
CA GLN A 216 -10.75 -5.91 12.34
C GLN A 216 -11.87 -5.35 11.46
N ILE A 217 -13.00 -6.04 11.31
CA ILE A 217 -14.16 -5.52 10.57
C ILE A 217 -14.60 -4.18 11.15
N ASP A 218 -14.79 -4.09 12.46
CA ASP A 218 -15.23 -2.89 13.14
C ASP A 218 -14.23 -1.73 12.96
N PHE A 219 -12.92 -2.01 13.08
CA PHE A 219 -11.86 -1.02 12.86
C PHE A 219 -11.87 -0.49 11.42
N ILE A 220 -11.87 -1.39 10.43
CA ILE A 220 -11.90 -1.03 9.00
C ILE A 220 -13.11 -0.16 8.70
N GLN A 221 -14.29 -0.51 9.23
CA GLN A 221 -15.51 0.27 9.02
C GLN A 221 -15.44 1.65 9.66
N LYS A 222 -14.95 1.76 10.90
CA LYS A 222 -14.88 3.03 11.67
C LYS A 222 -13.80 3.97 11.16
N SER A 223 -12.67 3.43 10.68
CA SER A 223 -11.55 4.23 10.18
C SER A 223 -11.81 4.87 8.82
N GLY A 224 -12.78 4.35 8.05
CA GLY A 224 -13.00 4.79 6.68
C GLY A 224 -11.89 4.35 5.71
N ILE A 225 -11.05 3.38 6.07
CA ILE A 225 -10.08 2.76 5.14
C ILE A 225 -10.88 2.02 4.08
N VAL A 226 -11.07 2.65 2.90
CA VAL A 226 -11.90 2.09 1.84
C VAL A 226 -11.26 0.85 1.24
N THR A 227 -9.97 0.90 0.94
CA THR A 227 -9.20 -0.24 0.47
C THR A 227 -8.42 -0.84 1.63
N ALA A 228 -8.86 -2.00 2.10
CA ALA A 228 -8.23 -2.76 3.16
C ALA A 228 -7.72 -4.08 2.60
N MET A 229 -6.41 -4.28 2.60
CA MET A 229 -5.79 -5.55 2.25
C MET A 229 -5.65 -6.38 3.52
N VAL A 230 -6.45 -7.43 3.62
CA VAL A 230 -6.36 -8.37 4.75
C VAL A 230 -5.64 -9.62 4.27
N GLY A 231 -4.60 -10.01 4.97
CA GLY A 231 -3.83 -11.22 4.70
C GLY A 231 -3.81 -12.15 5.90
N VAL A 232 -3.47 -13.41 5.63
CA VAL A 232 -3.15 -14.40 6.66
C VAL A 232 -1.66 -14.30 6.97
N LEU A 233 -1.30 -14.38 8.26
CA LEU A 233 0.10 -14.34 8.67
C LEU A 233 0.90 -15.45 7.98
N MET A 234 2.02 -15.05 7.38
CA MET A 234 3.00 -15.92 6.77
C MET A 234 4.35 -15.74 7.46
N ALA A 235 5.14 -16.78 7.50
CA ALA A 235 6.50 -16.76 8.02
C ALA A 235 7.50 -16.85 6.85
N PRO A 236 7.93 -15.73 6.27
CA PRO A 236 8.95 -15.75 5.21
C PRO A 236 10.27 -16.33 5.74
N PRO A 237 11.00 -17.09 4.92
CA PRO A 237 12.28 -17.67 5.32
C PRO A 237 13.24 -16.60 5.88
N GLN A 238 14.06 -16.99 6.87
CA GLN A 238 15.04 -16.16 7.56
C GLN A 238 14.46 -15.07 8.48
N THR A 239 13.14 -14.81 8.49
CA THR A 239 12.52 -13.88 9.46
C THR A 239 12.59 -14.43 10.88
N ARG A 240 12.50 -13.57 11.90
CA ARG A 240 12.43 -13.98 13.29
C ARG A 240 11.21 -14.86 13.55
N LEU A 241 10.07 -14.54 12.94
CA LEU A 241 8.88 -15.39 12.99
C LEU A 241 9.16 -16.81 12.47
N TYR A 242 9.86 -16.91 11.33
CA TYR A 242 10.24 -18.21 10.77
C TYR A 242 11.11 -19.02 11.74
N GLN A 243 12.11 -18.40 12.35
CA GLN A 243 12.99 -19.07 13.30
C GLN A 243 12.22 -19.53 14.53
N ARG A 244 11.39 -18.67 15.14
CA ARG A 244 10.55 -19.03 16.29
C ARG A 244 9.64 -20.21 15.97
N LEU A 245 8.92 -20.17 14.85
CA LEU A 245 8.02 -21.25 14.46
C LEU A 245 8.74 -22.54 14.08
N LYS A 246 9.99 -22.45 13.60
CA LYS A 246 10.86 -23.62 13.38
C LYS A 246 11.25 -24.29 14.69
N GLU A 247 11.66 -23.53 15.71
CA GLU A 247 11.98 -24.03 17.04
C GLU A 247 10.76 -24.67 17.73
N GLU A 248 9.57 -24.09 17.50
CA GLU A 248 8.30 -24.63 18.00
C GLU A 248 7.77 -25.82 17.18
N ASN A 249 8.45 -26.28 16.13
CA ASN A 249 8.03 -27.36 15.21
C ASN A 249 6.65 -27.10 14.56
N ARG A 250 6.35 -25.87 14.24
CA ARG A 250 5.06 -25.44 13.66
C ARG A 250 5.13 -25.09 12.18
N LEU A 251 6.29 -25.09 11.54
CA LEU A 251 6.43 -24.83 10.11
C LEU A 251 5.84 -25.97 9.27
N LEU A 252 5.20 -25.60 8.16
CA LEU A 252 4.70 -26.53 7.14
C LEU A 252 5.66 -26.59 5.96
N PRO A 253 5.79 -27.75 5.28
CA PRO A 253 6.76 -27.94 4.19
C PRO A 253 6.54 -27.04 2.98
N LYS A 254 5.31 -26.58 2.75
CA LYS A 254 4.93 -25.75 1.58
C LYS A 254 3.99 -24.62 2.00
N GLY A 255 4.30 -23.40 1.57
CA GLY A 255 3.38 -22.26 1.54
C GLY A 255 3.23 -21.79 0.10
N SER A 256 2.12 -21.17 -0.25
CA SER A 256 1.88 -20.60 -1.58
C SER A 256 2.75 -19.35 -1.85
N GLY A 257 3.19 -18.67 -0.78
CA GLY A 257 3.78 -17.34 -0.85
C GLY A 257 2.75 -16.21 -1.05
N ASP A 258 1.48 -16.53 -1.23
CA ASP A 258 0.38 -15.57 -1.35
C ASP A 258 -0.38 -15.52 -0.01
N ASN A 259 -0.26 -14.42 0.71
CA ASN A 259 -0.94 -14.21 1.99
C ASN A 259 -2.42 -13.84 1.84
N THR A 260 -2.91 -13.70 0.61
CA THR A 260 -4.31 -13.35 0.30
C THR A 260 -5.16 -14.55 -0.14
N ASP A 261 -4.56 -15.71 -0.36
CA ASP A 261 -5.27 -16.94 -0.73
C ASP A 261 -5.92 -17.68 0.47
N GLY A 262 -5.72 -17.17 1.69
CA GLY A 262 -6.21 -17.75 2.93
C GLY A 262 -5.35 -18.88 3.49
N SER A 263 -4.22 -19.20 2.85
CA SER A 263 -3.26 -20.19 3.33
C SER A 263 -2.22 -19.60 4.29
N THR A 264 -1.55 -20.47 5.04
CA THR A 264 -0.39 -20.13 5.86
C THR A 264 0.63 -21.25 5.78
N ASN A 265 1.90 -20.92 5.98
CA ASN A 265 3.00 -21.89 5.97
C ASN A 265 3.38 -22.39 7.36
N PHE A 266 2.50 -22.27 8.34
CA PHE A 266 2.69 -22.79 9.69
C PHE A 266 1.37 -23.22 10.34
N ILE A 267 1.44 -23.83 11.53
CA ILE A 267 0.27 -24.25 12.33
C ILE A 267 -0.07 -23.11 13.31
N PRO A 268 -1.16 -22.33 13.06
CA PRO A 268 -1.58 -21.24 13.94
C PRO A 268 -2.17 -21.78 15.25
N LYS A 269 -1.98 -21.06 16.38
CA LYS A 269 -2.55 -21.46 17.68
C LYS A 269 -4.07 -21.57 17.70
N MET A 270 -4.76 -20.71 16.94
CA MET A 270 -6.22 -20.76 16.83
C MET A 270 -6.75 -21.91 15.92
N GLY A 271 -5.84 -22.66 15.29
CA GLY A 271 -6.18 -23.73 14.33
C GLY A 271 -6.43 -23.21 12.90
N ARG A 272 -5.99 -24.00 11.92
CA ARG A 272 -6.04 -23.61 10.48
C ARG A 272 -7.47 -23.36 9.97
N GLU A 273 -8.41 -24.21 10.33
CA GLU A 273 -9.80 -24.06 9.89
C GLU A 273 -10.46 -22.82 10.46
N THR A 274 -10.19 -22.51 11.74
CA THR A 274 -10.71 -21.31 12.40
C THR A 274 -10.15 -20.06 11.73
N LEU A 275 -8.84 -20.03 11.46
CA LEU A 275 -8.17 -18.93 10.79
C LEU A 275 -8.73 -18.72 9.37
N ALA A 276 -8.83 -19.78 8.57
CA ALA A 276 -9.34 -19.70 7.19
C ALA A 276 -10.79 -19.21 7.14
N ARG A 277 -11.67 -19.76 7.99
CA ARG A 277 -13.07 -19.30 8.08
C ARG A 277 -13.18 -17.86 8.55
N GLY A 278 -12.39 -17.48 9.55
CA GLY A 278 -12.36 -16.12 10.08
C GLY A 278 -11.85 -15.11 9.05
N TYR A 279 -10.75 -15.42 8.36
CA TYR A 279 -10.22 -14.62 7.26
C TYR A 279 -11.27 -14.40 6.16
N LYS A 280 -11.85 -15.49 5.66
CA LYS A 280 -12.93 -15.41 4.65
C LYS A 280 -14.10 -14.55 5.13
N HIS A 281 -14.52 -14.71 6.38
CA HIS A 281 -15.59 -13.90 6.97
C HIS A 281 -15.24 -12.39 6.98
N VAL A 282 -14.02 -12.04 7.33
CA VAL A 282 -13.56 -10.63 7.29
C VAL A 282 -13.65 -10.09 5.87
N VAL A 283 -13.04 -10.77 4.90
CA VAL A 283 -12.95 -10.29 3.51
C VAL A 283 -14.35 -10.21 2.88
N ASP A 284 -15.18 -11.24 3.03
CA ASP A 284 -16.56 -11.23 2.53
C ASP A 284 -17.38 -10.08 3.13
N THR A 285 -17.20 -9.80 4.42
CA THR A 285 -17.94 -8.73 5.12
C THR A 285 -17.50 -7.34 4.67
N ILE A 286 -16.20 -7.06 4.65
CA ILE A 286 -15.71 -5.71 4.34
C ILE A 286 -15.94 -5.31 2.87
N TYR A 287 -16.04 -6.28 1.97
CA TYR A 287 -16.32 -6.05 0.54
C TYR A 287 -17.77 -6.30 0.13
N ALA A 288 -18.63 -6.69 1.09
CA ALA A 288 -20.07 -6.73 0.84
C ALA A 288 -20.60 -5.32 0.50
N PRO A 289 -21.50 -5.16 -0.48
CA PRO A 289 -21.93 -3.85 -1.00
C PRO A 289 -22.38 -2.87 0.08
N LYS A 290 -23.17 -3.33 1.04
CA LYS A 290 -23.65 -2.47 2.14
C LYS A 290 -22.50 -1.88 2.95
N GLN A 291 -21.63 -2.74 3.46
CA GLN A 291 -20.50 -2.36 4.31
C GLN A 291 -19.49 -1.48 3.53
N TYR A 292 -19.18 -1.88 2.32
CA TYR A 292 -18.23 -1.16 1.48
C TYR A 292 -18.69 0.26 1.15
N TYR A 293 -19.94 0.42 0.73
CA TYR A 293 -20.47 1.75 0.37
C TYR A 293 -20.70 2.66 1.58
N GLU A 294 -21.09 2.12 2.73
CA GLU A 294 -21.13 2.92 3.98
C GLU A 294 -19.72 3.36 4.41
N ARG A 295 -18.71 2.52 4.22
CA ARG A 295 -17.31 2.87 4.49
C ARG A 295 -16.81 3.99 3.57
N ILE A 296 -17.18 3.99 2.29
CA ILE A 296 -16.90 5.14 1.40
C ILE A 296 -17.54 6.42 1.96
N LYS A 297 -18.77 6.39 2.46
CA LYS A 297 -19.39 7.56 3.07
C LYS A 297 -18.65 8.02 4.32
N THR A 298 -18.19 7.08 5.17
CA THR A 298 -17.37 7.38 6.34
C THR A 298 -16.11 8.13 5.93
N PHE A 299 -15.38 7.62 4.96
CA PHE A 299 -14.20 8.28 4.40
C PHE A 299 -14.51 9.67 3.85
N LEU A 300 -15.50 9.81 2.97
CA LEU A 300 -15.81 11.08 2.30
C LEU A 300 -16.35 12.16 3.26
N ARG A 301 -16.83 11.80 4.44
CA ARG A 301 -17.25 12.78 5.47
C ARG A 301 -16.06 13.52 6.07
N GLU A 302 -14.96 12.82 6.28
CA GLU A 302 -13.80 13.28 7.04
C GLU A 302 -12.61 13.70 6.15
N TYR A 303 -12.51 13.11 4.96
CA TYR A 303 -11.44 13.39 4.01
C TYR A 303 -11.46 14.83 3.51
N LYS A 304 -10.31 15.49 3.57
CA LYS A 304 -10.07 16.81 2.99
C LYS A 304 -8.98 16.71 1.94
N PRO A 305 -9.33 16.80 0.64
CA PRO A 305 -8.33 16.76 -0.41
C PRO A 305 -7.37 17.95 -0.29
N GLY A 306 -6.07 17.71 -0.49
CA GLY A 306 -5.10 18.79 -0.63
C GLY A 306 -5.42 19.68 -1.85
N ASN A 307 -4.67 20.78 -1.99
CA ASN A 307 -4.77 21.67 -3.16
C ASN A 307 -4.25 20.93 -4.40
N LYS A 308 -5.14 20.24 -5.12
CA LYS A 308 -4.80 19.49 -6.32
C LYS A 308 -5.30 20.22 -7.55
N GLY A 309 -4.51 20.13 -8.63
CA GLY A 309 -4.89 20.60 -9.94
C GLY A 309 -6.27 20.10 -10.34
N LYS A 310 -6.92 20.80 -11.26
CA LYS A 310 -8.25 20.46 -11.76
C LYS A 310 -8.23 19.01 -12.31
N LEU A 311 -9.10 18.16 -11.79
CA LEU A 311 -9.36 16.82 -12.35
C LEU A 311 -9.71 16.98 -13.84
N LYS A 312 -8.83 16.50 -14.71
CA LYS A 312 -9.13 16.43 -16.15
C LYS A 312 -9.92 15.14 -16.37
N VAL A 313 -11.22 15.29 -16.64
CA VAL A 313 -12.07 14.14 -17.01
C VAL A 313 -11.76 13.78 -18.45
N SER A 314 -11.34 12.56 -18.70
CA SER A 314 -11.07 12.01 -20.02
C SER A 314 -12.31 11.30 -20.60
N LEU A 315 -12.32 11.07 -21.92
CA LEU A 315 -13.34 10.24 -22.56
C LEU A 315 -13.40 8.82 -21.97
N LEU A 316 -12.24 8.28 -21.57
CA LEU A 316 -12.15 6.97 -20.94
C LEU A 316 -12.85 6.95 -19.57
N ASP A 317 -12.77 8.04 -18.80
CA ASP A 317 -13.48 8.15 -17.52
C ASP A 317 -14.99 8.16 -17.72
N LEU A 318 -15.48 8.82 -18.79
CA LEU A 318 -16.89 8.82 -19.13
C LEU A 318 -17.38 7.41 -19.55
N ILE A 319 -16.59 6.71 -20.36
CA ILE A 319 -16.90 5.32 -20.74
C ILE A 319 -16.89 4.41 -19.49
N ALA A 320 -15.92 4.57 -18.60
CA ALA A 320 -15.84 3.84 -17.35
C ALA A 320 -17.06 4.12 -16.45
N LEU A 321 -17.49 5.38 -16.36
CA LEU A 321 -18.69 5.78 -15.64
C LEU A 321 -19.95 5.10 -16.21
N ILE A 322 -20.16 5.12 -17.51
CA ILE A 322 -21.32 4.51 -18.15
C ILE A 322 -21.32 2.99 -17.92
N ARG A 323 -20.18 2.31 -18.15
CA ARG A 323 -20.06 0.87 -17.97
C ARG A 323 -20.25 0.46 -16.52
N SER A 324 -19.62 1.17 -15.57
CA SER A 324 -19.78 0.86 -14.14
C SER A 324 -21.21 1.10 -13.67
N THR A 325 -21.86 2.16 -14.13
CA THR A 325 -23.27 2.43 -13.82
C THR A 325 -24.17 1.31 -14.33
N TRP A 326 -23.95 0.84 -15.56
CA TRP A 326 -24.71 -0.27 -16.12
C TRP A 326 -24.53 -1.57 -15.31
N VAL A 327 -23.29 -1.91 -14.97
CA VAL A 327 -22.99 -3.14 -14.22
C VAL A 327 -23.45 -3.02 -12.77
N LEU A 328 -23.02 -1.98 -12.06
CA LEU A 328 -23.21 -1.85 -10.61
C LEU A 328 -24.57 -1.28 -10.23
N GLY A 329 -25.14 -0.43 -11.11
CA GLY A 329 -26.44 0.20 -10.88
C GLY A 329 -27.64 -0.64 -11.31
N PHE A 330 -27.46 -1.58 -12.26
CA PHE A 330 -28.58 -2.37 -12.79
C PHE A 330 -28.40 -3.88 -12.64
N LYS A 331 -27.23 -4.45 -12.96
CA LYS A 331 -27.04 -5.91 -13.00
C LYS A 331 -26.68 -6.52 -11.64
N GLU A 332 -25.88 -5.83 -10.82
CA GLU A 332 -25.37 -6.37 -9.56
C GLU A 332 -26.40 -6.38 -8.43
N LYS A 333 -26.32 -7.39 -7.55
CA LYS A 333 -27.19 -7.51 -6.36
C LYS A 333 -27.08 -6.30 -5.41
N GLY A 334 -25.96 -5.60 -5.43
CA GLY A 334 -25.67 -4.41 -4.62
C GLY A 334 -26.26 -3.11 -5.14
N ARG A 335 -27.05 -3.09 -6.25
CA ARG A 335 -27.52 -1.88 -6.94
C ARG A 335 -28.21 -0.84 -6.06
N ILE A 336 -28.98 -1.27 -5.07
CA ILE A 336 -29.66 -0.34 -4.15
C ILE A 336 -28.64 0.48 -3.34
N HIS A 337 -27.57 -0.15 -2.85
CA HIS A 337 -26.52 0.53 -2.11
C HIS A 337 -25.68 1.42 -3.02
N TYR A 338 -25.45 1.01 -4.27
CA TYR A 338 -24.83 1.84 -5.30
C TYR A 338 -25.58 3.14 -5.48
N TRP A 339 -26.89 3.08 -5.78
CA TRP A 339 -27.69 4.29 -5.98
C TRP A 339 -27.82 5.16 -4.73
N LYS A 340 -27.92 4.55 -3.55
CA LYS A 340 -27.89 5.30 -2.28
C LYS A 340 -26.59 6.09 -2.11
N LEU A 341 -25.43 5.52 -2.48
CA LEU A 341 -24.15 6.24 -2.42
C LEU A 341 -24.06 7.32 -3.48
N VAL A 342 -24.43 7.02 -4.73
CA VAL A 342 -24.42 8.00 -5.85
C VAL A 342 -25.26 9.23 -5.51
N VAL A 343 -26.50 9.02 -5.12
CA VAL A 343 -27.42 10.12 -4.73
C VAL A 343 -26.88 10.89 -3.53
N TRP A 344 -26.42 10.19 -2.51
CA TRP A 344 -25.82 10.83 -1.32
C TRP A 344 -24.60 11.69 -1.69
N THR A 345 -23.73 11.18 -2.56
CA THR A 345 -22.52 11.91 -2.98
C THR A 345 -22.89 13.16 -3.77
N LEU A 346 -23.81 13.06 -4.72
CA LEU A 346 -24.26 14.20 -5.55
C LEU A 346 -24.91 15.28 -4.69
N LEU A 347 -25.72 14.90 -3.70
CA LEU A 347 -26.44 15.86 -2.85
C LEU A 347 -25.58 16.47 -1.73
N LYS A 348 -24.70 15.69 -1.12
CA LYS A 348 -23.95 16.11 0.09
C LYS A 348 -22.48 16.44 -0.16
N LYS A 349 -21.86 15.84 -1.17
CA LYS A 349 -20.41 15.93 -1.46
C LYS A 349 -20.12 15.94 -2.96
N PRO A 350 -20.75 16.81 -3.78
CA PRO A 350 -20.69 16.75 -5.26
C PRO A 350 -19.25 16.82 -5.79
N LYS A 351 -18.36 17.58 -5.14
CA LYS A 351 -16.94 17.67 -5.51
C LYS A 351 -16.20 16.32 -5.45
N PHE A 352 -16.70 15.37 -4.65
CA PHE A 352 -16.10 14.04 -4.49
C PHE A 352 -16.73 12.99 -5.40
N PHE A 353 -17.63 13.36 -6.29
CA PHE A 353 -18.29 12.40 -7.16
C PHE A 353 -17.31 11.55 -8.00
N PRO A 354 -16.28 12.12 -8.66
CA PRO A 354 -15.30 11.32 -9.39
C PRO A 354 -14.54 10.34 -8.50
N LEU A 355 -14.11 10.79 -7.32
CA LEU A 355 -13.43 9.94 -6.32
C LEU A 355 -14.35 8.81 -5.84
N SER A 356 -15.62 9.13 -5.56
CA SER A 356 -16.61 8.13 -5.15
C SER A 356 -16.80 7.05 -6.22
N MET A 357 -16.88 7.44 -7.50
CA MET A 357 -17.03 6.50 -8.61
C MET A 357 -15.79 5.60 -8.75
N MET A 358 -14.59 6.17 -8.63
CA MET A 358 -13.34 5.40 -8.64
C MET A 358 -13.33 4.35 -7.51
N LEU A 359 -13.66 4.75 -6.28
CA LEU A 359 -13.72 3.85 -5.13
C LEU A 359 -14.78 2.75 -5.31
N ILE A 360 -15.92 3.07 -5.89
CA ILE A 360 -16.97 2.09 -6.21
C ILE A 360 -16.45 1.02 -7.18
N ILE A 361 -15.75 1.42 -8.23
CA ILE A 361 -15.17 0.51 -9.24
C ILE A 361 -14.10 -0.38 -8.60
N GLN A 362 -13.21 0.19 -7.78
CA GLN A 362 -12.20 -0.55 -7.02
C GLN A 362 -12.85 -1.59 -6.10
N GLY A 363 -13.90 -1.22 -5.39
CA GLY A 363 -14.62 -2.15 -4.50
C GLY A 363 -15.28 -3.31 -5.23
N PHE A 364 -15.74 -3.08 -6.45
CA PHE A 364 -16.25 -4.16 -7.30
C PHE A 364 -15.13 -5.15 -7.67
N HIS A 365 -13.96 -4.65 -8.04
CA HIS A 365 -12.80 -5.48 -8.32
C HIS A 365 -12.40 -6.33 -7.10
N PHE A 366 -12.23 -5.72 -5.93
CA PHE A 366 -11.85 -6.44 -4.70
C PHE A 366 -12.91 -7.47 -4.29
N ARG A 367 -14.21 -7.17 -4.47
CA ARG A 367 -15.27 -8.16 -4.23
C ARG A 367 -15.14 -9.36 -5.16
N LYS A 368 -14.81 -9.14 -6.44
CA LYS A 368 -14.58 -10.25 -7.39
C LYS A 368 -13.32 -11.06 -7.07
N VAL A 369 -12.31 -10.46 -6.48
CA VAL A 369 -11.16 -11.17 -5.93
C VAL A 369 -11.57 -11.98 -4.71
N ALA A 370 -12.29 -11.38 -3.76
CA ALA A 370 -12.78 -12.05 -2.55
C ALA A 370 -13.65 -13.29 -2.85
N GLU A 371 -14.49 -13.22 -3.88
CA GLU A 371 -15.33 -14.35 -4.33
C GLU A 371 -14.50 -15.57 -4.79
N LYS A 372 -13.20 -15.40 -5.10
CA LYS A 372 -12.31 -16.50 -5.52
C LYS A 372 -11.58 -17.17 -4.36
N ILE A 373 -11.56 -16.55 -3.18
CA ILE A 373 -10.97 -17.12 -1.98
C ILE A 373 -11.82 -18.30 -1.54
N ARG A 374 -11.22 -19.50 -1.52
CA ARG A 374 -11.89 -20.77 -1.24
C ARG A 374 -11.94 -21.09 0.25
#